data_67408af8d0736071149ba5f3d6590077
#
_entry.id   67408af8d0736071149ba5f3d6590077
#
_cell.length_a   1.000
_cell.length_b   1.000
_cell.length_c   1.000
_cell.angle_alpha   90.00
_cell.angle_beta   90.00
_cell.angle_gamma   90.00
#
_symmetry.space_group_name_H-M   'P 1'
#
loop_
_entity.id
_entity.type
_entity.pdbx_description
1 polymer ?
#
loop_
_entity_poly.entity_id
_entity_poly.type
_entity_poly.pdbx_seq_one_letter_code
_entity_poly.pdbx_strand_id
1 'polypeptide(L)'
;MSKIPYVLADAVYYAATTPDDGTLYDTLVKMFDTLDHVGVKVYREDETVKLPTYSKQGDACMDVYVHSIEEKDDRVVYHTGLHFKLPEDYEMEIRPRSSNTKTMAIMQNSPGTLDEGYTGELMIVHRAIDVPFIPVIEYNVGDRVAQILVRHREQIIWDEVETIEELGETERGAGGFGSTGK
;
A
#
# COMPACT_ATOMS: atom_id res chain seq x y z
N MET A 1 9.60 4.86 17.96
CA MET A 1 8.93 4.37 19.19
C MET A 1 7.44 4.38 18.89
N SER A 2 6.82 3.21 18.66
CA SER A 2 5.37 3.11 18.45
C SER A 2 4.69 3.69 19.68
N LYS A 3 3.83 4.67 19.48
CA LYS A 3 2.90 5.13 20.51
C LYS A 3 1.94 3.95 20.77
N ILE A 4 2.28 3.09 21.71
CA ILE A 4 1.27 2.23 22.34
C ILE A 4 0.28 3.24 22.92
N PRO A 5 -0.96 3.29 22.44
CA PRO A 5 -1.92 4.25 22.98
C PRO A 5 -1.97 4.11 24.49
N TYR A 6 -2.02 5.22 25.22
CA TYR A 6 -2.17 5.22 26.68
C TYR A 6 -3.31 4.32 27.16
N VAL A 7 -4.35 4.19 26.34
CA VAL A 7 -5.48 3.27 26.52
C VAL A 7 -5.06 1.81 26.70
N LEU A 8 -3.95 1.39 26.07
CA LEU A 8 -3.44 0.02 26.18
C LEU A 8 -2.71 -0.21 27.50
N ALA A 9 -1.95 0.78 27.95
CA ALA A 9 -1.27 0.72 29.23
C ALA A 9 -2.29 0.67 30.39
N ASP A 10 -3.36 1.46 30.28
CA ASP A 10 -4.45 1.46 31.25
C ASP A 10 -5.25 0.15 31.22
N ALA A 11 -5.51 -0.43 30.04
CA ALA A 11 -6.21 -1.72 29.90
C ALA A 11 -5.38 -2.87 30.48
N VAL A 12 -4.07 -2.91 30.23
CA VAL A 12 -3.15 -3.91 30.80
C VAL A 12 -3.05 -3.75 32.32
N TYR A 13 -2.98 -2.52 32.82
CA TYR A 13 -2.95 -2.26 34.26
C TYR A 13 -4.25 -2.70 34.94
N TYR A 14 -5.41 -2.42 34.33
CA TYR A 14 -6.72 -2.81 34.85
C TYR A 14 -6.87 -4.33 34.84
N ALA A 15 -6.43 -5.01 33.79
CA ALA A 15 -6.44 -6.48 33.73
C ALA A 15 -5.57 -7.14 34.79
N ALA A 16 -4.42 -6.54 35.13
CA ALA A 16 -3.50 -7.07 36.13
C ALA A 16 -3.99 -6.86 37.58
N THR A 17 -4.97 -5.97 37.82
CA THR A 17 -5.39 -5.55 39.15
C THR A 17 -6.83 -5.93 39.52
N THR A 18 -7.62 -6.48 38.57
CA THR A 18 -9.03 -6.83 38.78
C THR A 18 -9.20 -8.35 38.83
N PRO A 19 -10.00 -8.94 39.75
CA PRO A 19 -10.32 -10.37 39.73
C PRO A 19 -11.03 -10.72 38.41
N ASP A 20 -10.44 -11.64 37.65
CA ASP A 20 -10.86 -11.97 36.32
C ASP A 20 -11.91 -13.10 36.34
N ASP A 21 -13.06 -12.85 35.68
CA ASP A 21 -14.10 -13.86 35.40
C ASP A 21 -13.94 -14.44 33.95
N GLY A 22 -12.81 -14.22 33.30
CA GLY A 22 -12.52 -14.64 31.92
C GLY A 22 -12.96 -13.65 30.84
N THR A 23 -13.87 -12.71 31.14
CA THR A 23 -14.41 -11.77 30.13
C THR A 23 -13.40 -10.68 29.77
N LEU A 24 -12.53 -10.32 30.70
CA LEU A 24 -11.48 -9.32 30.49
C LEU A 24 -10.38 -9.86 29.58
N TYR A 25 -9.96 -11.12 29.79
CA TYR A 25 -8.99 -11.79 28.92
C TYR A 25 -9.50 -11.87 27.47
N ASP A 26 -10.75 -12.32 27.27
CA ASP A 26 -11.37 -12.38 25.94
C ASP A 26 -11.50 -11.00 25.28
N THR A 27 -11.76 -9.96 26.06
CA THR A 27 -11.82 -8.58 25.58
C THR A 27 -10.45 -8.09 25.16
N LEU A 28 -9.42 -8.36 25.95
CA LEU A 28 -8.04 -7.99 25.61
C LEU A 28 -7.56 -8.74 24.36
N VAL A 29 -7.81 -10.05 24.26
CA VAL A 29 -7.46 -10.84 23.06
C VAL A 29 -8.13 -10.25 21.81
N LYS A 30 -9.43 -9.92 21.87
CA LYS A 30 -10.12 -9.24 20.76
C LYS A 30 -9.55 -7.86 20.47
N MET A 31 -9.16 -7.09 21.48
CA MET A 31 -8.49 -5.80 21.26
C MET A 31 -7.12 -5.98 20.62
N PHE A 32 -6.31 -6.96 21.05
CA PHE A 32 -5.01 -7.26 20.41
C PHE A 32 -5.19 -7.73 18.98
N ASP A 33 -6.16 -8.60 18.69
CA ASP A 33 -6.49 -9.02 17.32
C ASP A 33 -6.89 -7.83 16.43
N THR A 34 -7.55 -6.81 16.99
CA THR A 34 -7.90 -5.59 16.23
C THR A 34 -6.73 -4.63 16.05
N LEU A 35 -5.70 -4.68 16.93
CA LEU A 35 -4.51 -3.83 16.80
C LEU A 35 -3.57 -4.28 15.68
N ASP A 36 -3.63 -5.56 15.30
CA ASP A 36 -2.82 -6.11 14.20
C ASP A 36 -3.49 -5.92 12.82
N HIS A 37 -4.69 -5.31 12.77
CA HIS A 37 -5.43 -5.13 11.53
C HIS A 37 -5.73 -3.65 11.28
N VAL A 38 -5.61 -3.26 10.01
CA VAL A 38 -5.98 -1.93 9.55
C VAL A 38 -7.34 -1.98 8.88
N GLY A 39 -8.31 -1.26 9.45
CA GLY A 39 -9.65 -1.13 8.86
C GLY A 39 -9.67 -0.12 7.72
N VAL A 40 -9.88 -0.56 6.49
CA VAL A 40 -10.05 0.28 5.32
C VAL A 40 -11.48 0.18 4.82
N LYS A 41 -12.17 1.32 4.67
CA LYS A 41 -13.49 1.32 4.03
C LYS A 41 -13.32 1.19 2.52
N VAL A 42 -14.13 0.34 1.91
CA VAL A 42 -14.13 0.12 0.46
C VAL A 42 -15.56 0.22 -0.07
N TYR A 43 -15.70 0.89 -1.20
CA TYR A 43 -16.91 0.90 -2.01
C TYR A 43 -16.62 0.19 -3.33
N ARG A 44 -17.54 -0.64 -3.78
CA ARG A 44 -17.54 -1.31 -5.08
C ARG A 44 -18.63 -0.67 -5.94
N GLU A 45 -18.31 -0.34 -7.17
CA GLU A 45 -19.28 0.26 -8.10
C GLU A 45 -20.47 -0.65 -8.37
N ASP A 46 -20.21 -1.97 -8.41
CA ASP A 46 -21.24 -2.99 -8.49
C ASP A 46 -20.83 -4.31 -7.81
N GLU A 47 -21.71 -5.30 -7.79
CA GLU A 47 -21.50 -6.59 -7.12
C GLU A 47 -20.50 -7.52 -7.83
N THR A 48 -20.17 -7.25 -9.10
CA THR A 48 -19.20 -8.05 -9.89
C THR A 48 -17.76 -7.61 -9.63
N VAL A 49 -17.55 -6.41 -9.07
CA VAL A 49 -16.24 -5.90 -8.71
C VAL A 49 -15.59 -6.77 -7.64
N LYS A 50 -14.41 -7.28 -7.92
CA LYS A 50 -13.66 -8.12 -6.99
C LYS A 50 -12.89 -7.28 -5.98
N LEU A 51 -13.03 -7.61 -4.70
CA LEU A 51 -12.17 -7.04 -3.66
C LEU A 51 -10.72 -7.53 -3.81
N PRO A 52 -9.73 -6.70 -3.43
CA PRO A 52 -8.35 -7.15 -3.37
C PRO A 52 -8.17 -8.32 -2.40
N THR A 53 -7.31 -9.27 -2.76
CA THR A 53 -7.09 -10.48 -1.95
C THR A 53 -5.62 -10.83 -1.85
N TYR A 54 -5.19 -11.33 -0.69
CA TYR A 54 -3.93 -12.03 -0.56
C TYR A 54 -3.99 -13.37 -1.30
N SER A 55 -3.00 -13.65 -2.12
CA SER A 55 -2.93 -14.93 -2.85
C SER A 55 -2.57 -16.08 -1.91
N LYS A 56 -1.74 -15.79 -0.91
CA LYS A 56 -1.29 -16.75 0.13
C LYS A 56 -1.16 -16.05 1.48
N GLN A 57 -1.25 -16.84 2.54
CA GLN A 57 -0.91 -16.34 3.87
C GLN A 57 0.56 -15.88 3.91
N GLY A 58 0.80 -14.69 4.45
CA GLY A 58 2.13 -14.07 4.53
C GLY A 58 2.51 -13.21 3.33
N ASP A 59 1.67 -13.13 2.29
CA ASP A 59 1.88 -12.15 1.22
C ASP A 59 1.78 -10.73 1.79
N ALA A 60 2.69 -9.85 1.38
CA ALA A 60 2.71 -8.46 1.82
C ALA A 60 1.68 -7.59 1.08
N CYS A 61 1.28 -7.99 -0.12
CA CYS A 61 0.39 -7.23 -0.98
C CYS A 61 -0.84 -8.05 -1.35
N MET A 62 -1.96 -7.36 -1.54
CA MET A 62 -3.18 -7.92 -2.12
C MET A 62 -3.21 -7.69 -3.63
N ASP A 63 -3.62 -8.69 -4.39
CA ASP A 63 -3.84 -8.58 -5.83
C ASP A 63 -5.09 -7.73 -6.13
N VAL A 64 -4.99 -6.88 -7.16
CA VAL A 64 -6.07 -6.04 -7.69
C VAL A 64 -6.46 -6.55 -9.07
N TYR A 65 -7.76 -6.56 -9.34
CA TYR A 65 -8.35 -7.16 -10.53
C TYR A 65 -8.89 -6.10 -11.49
N VAL A 66 -8.81 -6.39 -12.78
CA VAL A 66 -9.45 -5.58 -13.82
C VAL A 66 -10.96 -5.79 -13.77
N HIS A 67 -11.71 -4.70 -13.64
CA HIS A 67 -13.16 -4.67 -13.77
C HIS A 67 -13.59 -4.26 -15.18
N SER A 68 -12.99 -3.19 -15.72
CA SER A 68 -13.22 -2.77 -17.10
C SER A 68 -11.94 -2.14 -17.70
N ILE A 69 -11.93 -1.94 -19.00
CA ILE A 69 -10.76 -1.51 -19.78
C ILE A 69 -11.13 -0.30 -20.61
N GLU A 70 -10.33 0.76 -20.51
CA GLU A 70 -10.41 1.93 -21.39
C GLU A 70 -9.12 2.02 -22.20
N GLU A 71 -9.20 1.85 -23.51
CA GLU A 71 -8.09 2.05 -24.44
C GLU A 71 -7.98 3.51 -24.82
N LYS A 72 -6.77 4.06 -24.75
CA LYS A 72 -6.40 5.40 -25.21
C LYS A 72 -5.25 5.27 -26.21
N ASP A 73 -5.02 6.32 -27.01
CA ASP A 73 -4.04 6.29 -28.11
C ASP A 73 -2.64 5.82 -27.69
N ASP A 74 -2.20 6.17 -26.48
CA ASP A 74 -0.86 5.92 -25.98
C ASP A 74 -0.78 5.01 -24.74
N ARG A 75 -1.93 4.59 -24.19
CA ARG A 75 -2.01 3.85 -22.93
C ARG A 75 -3.31 3.09 -22.79
N VAL A 76 -3.31 2.13 -21.88
CA VAL A 76 -4.52 1.42 -21.44
C VAL A 76 -4.77 1.75 -19.97
N VAL A 77 -6.01 2.11 -19.65
CA VAL A 77 -6.48 2.32 -18.29
C VAL A 77 -7.32 1.12 -17.87
N TYR A 78 -6.88 0.44 -16.83
CA TYR A 78 -7.60 -0.66 -16.22
C TYR A 78 -8.36 -0.12 -15.02
N HIS A 79 -9.67 -0.10 -15.13
CA HIS A 79 -10.58 0.27 -14.07
C HIS A 79 -10.76 -0.90 -13.12
N THR A 80 -10.75 -0.63 -11.84
CA THR A 80 -10.95 -1.66 -10.81
C THR A 80 -12.36 -1.65 -10.24
N GLY A 81 -13.10 -0.55 -10.42
CA GLY A 81 -14.42 -0.30 -9.81
C GLY A 81 -14.35 -0.17 -8.28
N LEU A 82 -13.15 0.08 -7.73
CA LEU A 82 -12.90 0.16 -6.30
C LEU A 82 -12.58 1.58 -5.87
N HIS A 83 -13.23 2.03 -4.80
CA HIS A 83 -12.96 3.28 -4.13
C HIS A 83 -12.63 2.98 -2.67
N PHE A 84 -11.64 3.69 -2.12
CA PHE A 84 -11.18 3.46 -0.76
C PHE A 84 -11.28 4.71 0.09
N LYS A 85 -11.51 4.52 1.39
CA LYS A 85 -11.25 5.52 2.40
C LYS A 85 -10.31 4.93 3.42
N LEU A 86 -9.08 5.42 3.39
CA LEU A 86 -8.05 5.03 4.33
C LEU A 86 -8.30 5.67 5.71
N PRO A 87 -7.86 5.03 6.80
CA PRO A 87 -7.83 5.67 8.10
C PRO A 87 -6.78 6.80 8.12
N GLU A 88 -6.89 7.68 9.11
CA GLU A 88 -5.93 8.75 9.36
C GLU A 88 -4.52 8.20 9.51
N ASP A 89 -3.52 8.92 8.98
CA ASP A 89 -2.11 8.57 8.98
C ASP A 89 -1.76 7.29 8.20
N TYR A 90 -2.61 6.85 7.27
CA TYR A 90 -2.29 5.72 6.39
C TYR A 90 -2.28 6.13 4.92
N GLU A 91 -1.46 5.43 4.16
CA GLU A 91 -1.40 5.50 2.70
C GLU A 91 -1.58 4.11 2.09
N MET A 92 -2.04 4.05 0.84
CA MET A 92 -2.05 2.82 0.06
C MET A 92 -1.08 2.97 -1.11
N GLU A 93 -0.12 2.06 -1.18
CA GLU A 93 0.83 2.00 -2.29
C GLU A 93 0.38 0.98 -3.32
N ILE A 94 0.45 1.37 -4.60
CA ILE A 94 0.14 0.54 -5.76
C ILE A 94 1.45 0.12 -6.42
N ARG A 95 1.62 -1.18 -6.65
CA ARG A 95 2.82 -1.77 -7.25
C ARG A 95 2.49 -2.67 -8.43
N PRO A 96 3.39 -2.77 -9.43
CA PRO A 96 3.28 -3.81 -10.43
C PRO A 96 3.46 -5.19 -9.78
N ARG A 97 2.84 -6.19 -10.35
CA ARG A 97 3.07 -7.58 -9.98
C ARG A 97 4.38 -8.09 -10.59
N SER A 98 4.97 -9.10 -9.99
CA SER A 98 6.18 -9.74 -10.54
C SER A 98 5.97 -10.30 -11.94
N SER A 99 4.75 -10.73 -12.29
CA SER A 99 4.40 -11.17 -13.65
C SER A 99 4.54 -10.07 -14.70
N ASN A 100 4.52 -8.79 -14.29
CA ASN A 100 4.72 -7.66 -15.22
C ASN A 100 6.11 -7.69 -15.89
N THR A 101 7.09 -8.37 -15.29
CA THR A 101 8.41 -8.58 -15.92
C THR A 101 8.36 -9.41 -17.21
N LYS A 102 7.25 -10.10 -17.47
CA LYS A 102 7.00 -10.89 -18.67
C LYS A 102 6.26 -10.10 -19.74
N THR A 103 5.94 -8.83 -19.47
CA THR A 103 5.21 -7.95 -20.40
C THR A 103 6.14 -6.87 -20.92
N MET A 104 5.79 -6.24 -22.04
CA MET A 104 6.42 -5.03 -22.53
C MET A 104 5.60 -3.78 -22.17
N ALA A 105 4.76 -3.88 -21.17
CA ALA A 105 4.00 -2.75 -20.66
C ALA A 105 4.62 -2.25 -19.36
N ILE A 106 4.76 -0.94 -19.24
CA ILE A 106 5.15 -0.28 -18.01
C ILE A 106 3.91 0.26 -17.33
N MET A 107 3.74 -0.07 -16.06
CA MET A 107 2.75 0.57 -15.22
C MET A 107 3.18 2.01 -14.97
N GLN A 108 2.43 2.97 -15.53
CA GLN A 108 2.79 4.39 -15.52
C GLN A 108 2.62 5.03 -14.15
N ASN A 109 1.63 4.60 -13.38
CA ASN A 109 1.40 5.03 -12.01
C ASN A 109 2.04 4.04 -11.01
N SER A 110 3.38 3.85 -11.14
CA SER A 110 4.14 2.95 -10.26
C SER A 110 5.45 3.59 -9.78
N PRO A 111 5.71 3.57 -8.46
CA PRO A 111 4.74 3.27 -7.41
C PRO A 111 3.65 4.33 -7.36
N GLY A 112 2.39 3.89 -7.35
CA GLY A 112 1.26 4.77 -7.17
C GLY A 112 0.95 4.94 -5.69
N THR A 113 0.43 6.10 -5.31
CA THR A 113 0.04 6.36 -3.93
C THR A 113 -1.41 6.85 -3.91
N LEU A 114 -2.23 6.25 -3.03
CA LEU A 114 -3.52 6.79 -2.64
C LEU A 114 -3.38 7.42 -1.26
N ASP A 115 -3.65 8.69 -1.19
CA ASP A 115 -3.69 9.44 0.06
C ASP A 115 -4.95 9.11 0.87
N GLU A 116 -4.91 9.32 2.19
CA GLU A 116 -6.06 9.09 3.08
C GLU A 116 -7.30 9.90 2.68
N GLY A 117 -7.09 11.07 2.04
CA GLY A 117 -8.16 11.95 1.54
C GLY A 117 -8.71 11.59 0.16
N TYR A 118 -8.06 10.70 -0.59
CA TYR A 118 -8.50 10.32 -1.92
C TYR A 118 -9.61 9.27 -1.87
N THR A 119 -10.73 9.55 -2.50
CA THR A 119 -11.90 8.67 -2.59
C THR A 119 -12.33 8.36 -4.03
N GLY A 120 -11.52 8.78 -5.01
CA GLY A 120 -11.74 8.42 -6.40
C GLY A 120 -11.48 6.93 -6.66
N GLU A 121 -11.77 6.49 -7.87
CA GLU A 121 -11.53 5.10 -8.27
C GLU A 121 -10.03 4.79 -8.29
N LEU A 122 -9.67 3.60 -7.83
CA LEU A 122 -8.35 3.03 -8.07
C LEU A 122 -8.24 2.57 -9.52
N MET A 123 -7.39 3.25 -10.29
CA MET A 123 -7.12 2.91 -11.68
C MET A 123 -5.66 2.51 -11.86
N ILE A 124 -5.42 1.58 -12.78
CA ILE A 124 -4.08 1.13 -13.15
C ILE A 124 -3.82 1.53 -14.59
N VAL A 125 -2.75 2.28 -14.83
CA VAL A 125 -2.42 2.80 -16.15
C VAL A 125 -1.18 2.09 -16.68
N HIS A 126 -1.32 1.43 -17.82
CA HIS A 126 -0.21 0.80 -18.51
C HIS A 126 0.07 1.49 -19.85
N ARG A 127 1.35 1.58 -20.18
CA ARG A 127 1.83 1.99 -21.49
C ARG A 127 2.73 0.92 -22.06
N ALA A 128 2.50 0.55 -23.31
CA ALA A 128 3.40 -0.34 -24.03
C ALA A 128 4.75 0.35 -24.28
N ILE A 129 5.83 -0.40 -24.11
CA ILE A 129 7.11 -0.01 -24.67
C ILE A 129 7.06 -0.44 -26.14
N ASP A 130 7.13 0.52 -27.04
CA ASP A 130 7.10 0.24 -28.48
C ASP A 130 8.43 -0.42 -28.90
N VAL A 131 8.46 -1.75 -28.77
CA VAL A 131 9.58 -2.57 -29.24
C VAL A 131 9.02 -3.49 -30.31
N PRO A 132 9.50 -3.36 -31.57
CA PRO A 132 9.07 -4.22 -32.64
C PRO A 132 9.21 -5.70 -32.31
N PHE A 133 8.19 -6.48 -32.64
CA PHE A 133 8.16 -7.96 -32.52
C PHE A 133 7.97 -8.53 -31.09
N ILE A 134 7.72 -7.72 -30.05
CA ILE A 134 7.39 -8.23 -28.74
C ILE A 134 5.92 -7.99 -28.46
N PRO A 135 5.12 -9.03 -28.17
CA PRO A 135 3.70 -8.86 -27.90
C PRO A 135 3.50 -8.05 -26.62
N VAL A 136 2.64 -7.06 -26.69
CA VAL A 136 2.11 -6.41 -25.48
C VAL A 136 1.17 -7.41 -24.84
N ILE A 137 1.42 -7.80 -23.61
CA ILE A 137 0.47 -8.61 -22.86
C ILE A 137 -0.61 -7.68 -22.35
N GLU A 138 -1.79 -7.83 -22.91
CA GLU A 138 -2.98 -7.16 -22.46
C GLU A 138 -3.61 -7.96 -21.32
N TYR A 139 -4.06 -7.23 -20.27
CA TYR A 139 -4.86 -7.84 -19.23
C TYR A 139 -6.32 -7.84 -19.66
N ASN A 140 -7.02 -8.92 -19.38
CA ASN A 140 -8.45 -9.05 -19.61
C ASN A 140 -9.24 -8.73 -18.33
N VAL A 141 -10.54 -8.48 -18.48
CA VAL A 141 -11.44 -8.35 -17.34
C VAL A 141 -11.33 -9.60 -16.45
N GLY A 142 -11.14 -9.37 -15.16
CA GLY A 142 -10.94 -10.43 -14.17
C GLY A 142 -9.48 -10.84 -13.93
N ASP A 143 -8.53 -10.37 -14.75
CA ASP A 143 -7.10 -10.60 -14.54
C ASP A 143 -6.56 -9.76 -13.38
N ARG A 144 -5.48 -10.25 -12.76
CA ARG A 144 -4.75 -9.54 -11.71
C ARG A 144 -3.74 -8.59 -12.36
N VAL A 145 -4.02 -7.29 -12.30
CA VAL A 145 -3.25 -6.25 -13.03
C VAL A 145 -2.19 -5.56 -12.19
N ALA A 146 -2.43 -5.46 -10.91
CA ALA A 146 -1.54 -4.78 -9.96
C ALA A 146 -1.64 -5.43 -8.58
N GLN A 147 -0.90 -4.91 -7.62
CA GLN A 147 -0.98 -5.27 -6.22
C GLN A 147 -0.92 -4.03 -5.35
N ILE A 148 -1.58 -4.07 -4.20
CA ILE A 148 -1.64 -2.97 -3.24
C ILE A 148 -1.20 -3.41 -1.86
N LEU A 149 -0.66 -2.47 -1.10
CA LEU A 149 -0.46 -2.59 0.35
C LEU A 149 -0.85 -1.29 1.03
N VAL A 150 -1.27 -1.40 2.27
CA VAL A 150 -1.58 -0.26 3.14
C VAL A 150 -0.52 -0.18 4.21
N ARG A 151 -0.02 1.01 4.49
CA ARG A 151 0.98 1.23 5.53
C ARG A 151 0.77 2.56 6.23
N HIS A 152 1.31 2.68 7.43
CA HIS A 152 1.32 3.91 8.18
C HIS A 152 2.22 4.93 7.46
N ARG A 153 1.74 6.18 7.41
CA ARG A 153 2.46 7.32 6.82
C ARG A 153 3.14 8.12 7.93
N GLU A 154 4.43 8.28 7.83
CA GLU A 154 5.18 9.16 8.72
C GLU A 154 4.97 10.63 8.32
N GLN A 155 4.72 11.47 9.30
CA GLN A 155 4.71 12.92 9.08
C GLN A 155 6.13 13.47 9.19
N ILE A 156 6.55 14.17 8.16
CA ILE A 156 7.87 14.80 8.12
C ILE A 156 7.75 16.22 8.66
N ILE A 157 8.58 16.53 9.66
CA ILE A 157 8.81 17.89 10.13
C ILE A 157 10.24 18.25 9.73
N TRP A 158 10.37 19.28 8.91
CA TRP A 158 11.67 19.74 8.48
C TRP A 158 12.37 20.52 9.59
N ASP A 159 13.62 20.15 9.87
CA ASP A 159 14.56 20.91 10.69
C ASP A 159 15.61 21.46 9.75
N GLU A 160 15.38 22.67 9.26
CA GLU A 160 16.24 23.31 8.27
C GLU A 160 17.49 23.86 8.97
N VAL A 161 18.64 23.42 8.50
CA VAL A 161 19.95 23.88 8.98
C VAL A 161 20.54 24.94 8.05
N GLU A 162 21.40 25.81 8.58
CA GLU A 162 21.97 26.92 7.80
C GLU A 162 23.18 26.50 6.96
N THR A 163 23.90 25.45 7.40
CA THR A 163 25.12 24.98 6.72
C THR A 163 25.10 23.46 6.53
N ILE A 164 25.83 22.99 5.52
CA ILE A 164 25.91 21.56 5.24
C ILE A 164 26.62 20.77 6.33
N GLU A 165 27.52 21.42 7.06
CA GLU A 165 28.29 20.85 8.17
C GLU A 165 27.39 20.45 9.34
N GLU A 166 26.26 21.15 9.51
CA GLU A 166 25.26 20.85 10.54
C GLU A 166 24.52 19.55 10.31
N LEU A 167 24.54 19.00 9.09
CA LEU A 167 24.00 17.65 8.80
C LEU A 167 24.87 16.55 9.44
N GLY A 168 26.07 16.89 9.88
CA GLY A 168 27.02 15.96 10.45
C GLY A 168 27.81 15.16 9.41
N GLU A 169 28.88 14.53 9.85
CA GLU A 169 29.70 13.68 9.01
C GLU A 169 29.24 12.24 9.08
N THR A 170 29.25 11.56 7.92
CA THR A 170 28.97 10.12 7.81
C THR A 170 30.06 9.44 6.99
N GLU A 171 30.29 8.14 7.21
CA GLU A 171 31.26 7.35 6.43
C GLU A 171 30.98 7.42 4.92
N ARG A 172 29.72 7.52 4.52
CA ARG A 172 29.30 7.62 3.12
C ARG A 172 29.54 9.03 2.54
N GLY A 173 29.36 10.08 3.35
CA GLY A 173 29.42 11.48 2.91
C GLY A 173 28.54 11.73 1.69
N ALA A 174 29.06 12.41 0.68
CA ALA A 174 28.41 12.71 -0.58
C ALA A 174 28.50 11.57 -1.63
N GLY A 175 28.97 10.39 -1.25
CA GLY A 175 29.14 9.24 -2.15
C GLY A 175 27.81 8.73 -2.73
N GLY A 176 27.70 8.78 -4.06
CA GLY A 176 26.53 8.32 -4.81
C GLY A 176 26.92 7.83 -6.22
N PHE A 177 25.93 7.43 -7.00
CA PHE A 177 26.07 7.04 -8.43
C PHE A 177 27.16 5.99 -8.71
N GLY A 178 27.35 5.04 -7.79
CA GLY A 178 28.35 3.97 -7.95
C GLY A 178 29.75 4.35 -7.44
N SER A 179 29.89 5.37 -6.58
CA SER A 179 31.15 5.78 -5.97
C SER A 179 31.86 4.67 -5.16
N THR A 180 31.16 3.59 -4.81
CA THR A 180 31.71 2.42 -4.08
C THR A 180 32.20 1.30 -5.02
N GLY A 181 32.24 1.56 -6.33
CA GLY A 181 32.69 0.59 -7.34
C GLY A 181 31.59 -0.34 -7.86
N LYS A 182 31.93 -1.09 -8.90
CA LYS A 182 31.12 -2.21 -9.45
C LYS A 182 31.58 -3.49 -8.84
#